data_9b10bbe98ef46c99bf21b350e1ae7b56
#
_entry.id   9b10bbe98ef46c99bf21b350e1ae7b56
#
_cell.length_a   1.000
_cell.length_b   1.000
_cell.length_c   1.000
_cell.angle_alpha   90.00
_cell.angle_beta   90.00
_cell.angle_gamma   90.00
#
_symmetry.space_group_name_H-M   'P 1'
#
loop_
_entity.id
_entity.type
_entity.pdbx_description
1 polymer ?
#
loop_
_entity_poly.entity_id
_entity_poly.type
_entity_poly.pdbx_seq_one_letter_code
_entity_poly.pdbx_strand_id
1 'polypeptide(L)'
;MKKTKRERIQREIKDLFLVLSGCFLLALSDALFIIPNHIVNGGVDSIGVLINFYFQDRLGFDLSDIVVAVVQILLWVLGLFFLGKKFSAHTLLGTLAFPAFYSLLLRTNVYEAWGLKAFFEAHSDSVGSLALAGLFGGGIAGIGVALTYLGDGSTGGTDILCFIIEKYARVTQDLSGMALDAIFILTSLFCMRDWGLTMSGILSSLACAVAVRLLYVKANDSVVCHVITEQFELVNGFIQNRLGHGTTVIEGSSGRSGKERKIVRAVMYRDEADDLKSYIAMVDPDAFFTITALDETTGRGFSPWRSSAWNRKRLLRKYGVEIKERKNPDAEFEDLDQNQLNS
;
A
#
# COMPACT_ATOMS: atom_id res chain seq x y z
N MET A 1 -25.31 -4.40 -4.61
CA MET A 1 -25.38 -5.18 -5.88
C MET A 1 -24.34 -6.29 -5.85
N LYS A 2 -24.73 -7.55 -6.09
CA LYS A 2 -23.77 -8.65 -6.27
C LYS A 2 -23.03 -8.41 -7.59
N LYS A 3 -21.73 -8.10 -7.55
CA LYS A 3 -20.88 -8.00 -8.75
C LYS A 3 -21.06 -9.25 -9.61
N THR A 4 -21.22 -9.10 -10.93
CA THR A 4 -21.35 -10.23 -11.85
C THR A 4 -20.06 -11.08 -11.79
N LYS A 5 -20.17 -12.38 -12.02
CA LYS A 5 -19.02 -13.31 -12.05
C LYS A 5 -17.91 -12.81 -12.98
N ARG A 6 -18.25 -12.13 -14.07
CA ARG A 6 -17.33 -11.54 -15.04
C ARG A 6 -16.53 -10.37 -14.46
N GLU A 7 -17.19 -9.47 -13.73
CA GLU A 7 -16.51 -8.32 -13.07
C GLU A 7 -15.56 -8.78 -11.98
N ARG A 8 -15.91 -9.84 -11.25
CA ARG A 8 -15.03 -10.43 -10.25
C ARG A 8 -13.77 -11.02 -10.88
N ILE A 9 -13.90 -11.78 -11.97
CA ILE A 9 -12.76 -12.36 -12.68
C ILE A 9 -11.87 -11.26 -13.28
N GLN A 10 -12.46 -10.21 -13.86
CA GLN A 10 -11.69 -9.09 -14.41
C GLN A 10 -10.88 -8.36 -13.31
N ARG A 11 -11.45 -8.20 -12.13
CA ARG A 11 -10.72 -7.62 -10.99
C ARG A 11 -9.57 -8.52 -10.55
N GLU A 12 -9.79 -9.81 -10.36
CA GLU A 12 -8.75 -10.77 -9.97
C GLU A 12 -7.60 -10.82 -11.01
N ILE A 13 -7.90 -10.72 -12.30
CA ILE A 13 -6.87 -10.64 -13.37
C ILE A 13 -6.08 -9.33 -13.28
N LYS A 14 -6.75 -8.20 -13.04
CA LYS A 14 -6.11 -6.91 -12.86
C LYS A 14 -5.18 -6.92 -11.65
N ASP A 15 -5.65 -7.42 -10.51
CA ASP A 15 -4.90 -7.49 -9.26
C ASP A 15 -3.66 -8.38 -9.44
N LEU A 16 -3.81 -9.54 -10.10
CA LEU A 16 -2.72 -10.44 -10.48
C LEU A 16 -1.66 -9.73 -11.35
N PHE A 17 -2.11 -9.01 -12.38
CA PHE A 17 -1.21 -8.28 -13.27
C PHE A 17 -0.44 -7.17 -12.54
N LEU A 18 -1.10 -6.45 -11.64
CA LEU A 18 -0.48 -5.42 -10.81
C LEU A 18 0.61 -6.01 -9.90
N VAL A 19 0.32 -7.13 -9.23
CA VAL A 19 1.31 -7.81 -8.37
C VAL A 19 2.52 -8.28 -9.18
N LEU A 20 2.31 -8.93 -10.33
CA LEU A 20 3.40 -9.42 -11.18
C LEU A 20 4.26 -8.28 -11.73
N SER A 21 3.63 -7.22 -12.24
CA SER A 21 4.36 -6.05 -12.75
C SER A 21 5.11 -5.32 -11.64
N GLY A 22 4.53 -5.23 -10.44
CA GLY A 22 5.19 -4.66 -9.27
C GLY A 22 6.41 -5.47 -8.84
N CYS A 23 6.30 -6.79 -8.74
CA CYS A 23 7.42 -7.67 -8.44
C CYS A 23 8.53 -7.60 -9.51
N PHE A 24 8.16 -7.47 -10.79
CA PHE A 24 9.13 -7.31 -11.88
C PHE A 24 9.89 -5.98 -11.78
N LEU A 25 9.18 -4.86 -11.52
CA LEU A 25 9.83 -3.56 -11.37
C LEU A 25 10.74 -3.50 -10.16
N LEU A 26 10.33 -4.10 -9.04
CA LEU A 26 11.16 -4.19 -7.86
C LEU A 26 12.44 -4.99 -8.15
N ALA A 27 12.31 -6.19 -8.73
CA ALA A 27 13.45 -7.01 -9.12
C ALA A 27 14.37 -6.32 -10.14
N LEU A 28 13.80 -5.55 -11.07
CA LEU A 28 14.55 -4.76 -12.06
C LEU A 28 15.36 -3.64 -11.37
N SER A 29 14.76 -2.95 -10.41
CA SER A 29 15.46 -1.95 -9.60
C SER A 29 16.66 -2.54 -8.89
N ASP A 30 16.45 -3.68 -8.23
CA ASP A 30 17.49 -4.35 -7.46
C ASP A 30 18.64 -4.82 -8.36
N ALA A 31 18.31 -5.43 -9.50
CA ALA A 31 19.30 -5.92 -10.45
C ALA A 31 20.11 -4.82 -11.16
N LEU A 32 19.52 -3.63 -11.36
CA LEU A 32 20.17 -2.54 -12.08
C LEU A 32 20.89 -1.54 -11.17
N PHE A 33 20.37 -1.29 -9.97
CA PHE A 33 20.85 -0.17 -9.15
C PHE A 33 21.30 -0.58 -7.76
N ILE A 34 20.57 -1.45 -7.07
CA ILE A 34 20.79 -1.74 -5.64
C ILE A 34 21.93 -2.75 -5.46
N ILE A 35 21.78 -3.94 -6.03
CA ILE A 35 22.73 -5.03 -5.83
C ILE A 35 24.11 -4.75 -6.41
N PRO A 36 24.23 -4.29 -7.68
CA PRO A 36 25.55 -4.05 -8.26
C PRO A 36 26.35 -2.96 -7.54
N ASN A 37 25.67 -2.04 -6.87
CA ASN A 37 26.30 -0.95 -6.12
C ASN A 37 26.37 -1.23 -4.60
N HIS A 38 26.02 -2.45 -4.15
CA HIS A 38 26.03 -2.86 -2.73
C HIS A 38 25.22 -1.94 -1.81
N ILE A 39 24.15 -1.34 -2.31
CA ILE A 39 23.30 -0.44 -1.54
C ILE A 39 22.38 -1.27 -0.65
N VAL A 40 22.28 -0.91 0.61
CA VAL A 40 21.35 -1.48 1.59
C VAL A 40 20.27 -0.47 1.89
N ASN A 41 19.04 -0.71 1.42
CA ASN A 41 17.94 0.24 1.48
C ASN A 41 16.74 -0.22 2.34
N GLY A 42 16.84 -1.36 2.97
CA GLY A 42 15.74 -2.01 3.68
C GLY A 42 15.32 -3.28 2.96
N GLY A 43 14.30 -3.92 3.13
CA GLY A 43 13.85 -5.09 2.38
C GLY A 43 14.65 -6.38 2.63
N VAL A 44 14.18 -7.46 2.01
CA VAL A 44 14.84 -8.78 2.10
C VAL A 44 16.14 -8.84 1.28
N ASP A 45 16.19 -8.12 0.17
CA ASP A 45 17.35 -7.93 -0.69
C ASP A 45 18.56 -7.41 0.10
N SER A 46 18.35 -6.54 1.07
CA SER A 46 19.39 -6.03 1.98
C SER A 46 20.11 -7.15 2.74
N ILE A 47 19.39 -8.20 3.11
CA ILE A 47 20.01 -9.38 3.75
C ILE A 47 20.91 -10.10 2.73
N GLY A 48 20.46 -10.20 1.48
CA GLY A 48 21.24 -10.75 0.38
C GLY A 48 22.54 -9.97 0.16
N VAL A 49 22.47 -8.64 0.08
CA VAL A 49 23.63 -7.75 -0.06
C VAL A 49 24.63 -7.94 1.09
N LEU A 50 24.15 -7.92 2.33
CA LEU A 50 25.00 -8.06 3.51
C LEU A 50 25.71 -9.42 3.58
N ILE A 51 24.99 -10.50 3.28
CA ILE A 51 25.56 -11.85 3.27
C ILE A 51 26.55 -11.98 2.11
N ASN A 52 26.20 -11.49 0.93
CA ASN A 52 27.09 -11.54 -0.22
C ASN A 52 28.39 -10.79 0.04
N PHE A 53 28.34 -9.61 0.64
CA PHE A 53 29.51 -8.80 1.01
C PHE A 53 30.51 -9.58 1.87
N TYR A 54 30.05 -10.44 2.79
CA TYR A 54 30.96 -11.22 3.65
C TYR A 54 31.43 -12.53 3.04
N PHE A 55 30.65 -13.15 2.17
CA PHE A 55 30.89 -14.53 1.73
C PHE A 55 31.33 -14.63 0.26
N GLN A 56 31.14 -13.60 -0.57
CA GLN A 56 31.53 -13.63 -1.98
C GLN A 56 32.99 -13.95 -2.21
N ASP A 57 33.91 -13.32 -1.44
CA ASP A 57 35.33 -13.56 -1.55
C ASP A 57 35.75 -15.00 -1.18
N ARG A 58 34.93 -15.66 -0.35
CA ARG A 58 35.22 -17.03 0.10
C ARG A 58 34.63 -18.10 -0.82
N LEU A 59 33.50 -17.82 -1.43
CA LEU A 59 32.73 -18.78 -2.20
C LEU A 59 32.92 -18.62 -3.71
N GLY A 60 33.35 -17.45 -4.17
CA GLY A 60 33.64 -17.19 -5.57
C GLY A 60 32.37 -17.05 -6.47
N PHE A 61 31.19 -16.99 -5.86
CA PHE A 61 29.92 -16.79 -6.58
C PHE A 61 28.92 -15.99 -5.73
N ASP A 62 27.99 -15.32 -6.41
CA ASP A 62 26.95 -14.51 -5.76
C ASP A 62 25.85 -15.41 -5.18
N LEU A 63 25.57 -15.22 -3.89
CA LEU A 63 24.55 -15.96 -3.14
C LEU A 63 23.29 -15.14 -2.91
N SER A 64 23.26 -13.87 -3.31
CA SER A 64 22.18 -12.95 -2.94
C SER A 64 20.80 -13.46 -3.37
N ASP A 65 20.67 -14.02 -4.58
CA ASP A 65 19.41 -14.55 -5.09
C ASP A 65 18.88 -15.74 -4.28
N ILE A 66 19.76 -16.64 -3.88
CA ILE A 66 19.41 -17.82 -3.07
C ILE A 66 18.99 -17.39 -1.67
N VAL A 67 19.77 -16.48 -1.06
CA VAL A 67 19.47 -15.95 0.28
C VAL A 67 18.13 -15.25 0.30
N VAL A 68 17.87 -14.37 -0.65
CA VAL A 68 16.61 -13.65 -0.77
C VAL A 68 15.44 -14.64 -0.90
N ALA A 69 15.54 -15.64 -1.77
CA ALA A 69 14.49 -16.64 -1.96
C ALA A 69 14.22 -17.44 -0.67
N VAL A 70 15.25 -17.89 0.02
CA VAL A 70 15.12 -18.65 1.27
C VAL A 70 14.48 -17.80 2.36
N VAL A 71 14.95 -16.55 2.55
CA VAL A 71 14.40 -15.65 3.57
C VAL A 71 12.94 -15.31 3.27
N GLN A 72 12.58 -15.05 2.01
CA GLN A 72 11.18 -14.79 1.64
C GLN A 72 10.26 -15.99 1.91
N ILE A 73 10.70 -17.20 1.60
CA ILE A 73 9.91 -18.40 1.91
C ILE A 73 9.73 -18.54 3.43
N LEU A 74 10.79 -18.30 4.22
CA LEU A 74 10.69 -18.33 5.68
C LEU A 74 9.72 -17.26 6.21
N LEU A 75 9.77 -16.05 5.69
CA LEU A 75 8.85 -14.97 6.06
C LEU A 75 7.41 -15.32 5.65
N TRP A 76 7.20 -15.91 4.49
CA TRP A 76 5.89 -16.37 4.06
C TRP A 76 5.33 -17.46 4.99
N VAL A 77 6.16 -18.42 5.41
CA VAL A 77 5.77 -19.44 6.41
C VAL A 77 5.40 -18.77 7.74
N LEU A 78 6.17 -17.80 8.20
CA LEU A 78 5.81 -17.00 9.39
C LEU A 78 4.46 -16.28 9.18
N GLY A 79 4.25 -15.65 8.03
CA GLY A 79 2.98 -15.04 7.66
C GLY A 79 1.81 -16.02 7.74
N LEU A 80 2.00 -17.27 7.30
CA LEU A 80 0.98 -18.30 7.37
C LEU A 80 0.57 -18.61 8.81
N PHE A 81 1.52 -18.67 9.74
CA PHE A 81 1.25 -18.93 11.16
C PHE A 81 0.62 -17.72 11.85
N PHE A 82 1.12 -16.52 11.64
CA PHE A 82 0.71 -15.33 12.39
C PHE A 82 -0.46 -14.57 11.76
N LEU A 83 -0.55 -14.49 10.44
CA LEU A 83 -1.56 -13.72 9.71
C LEU A 83 -2.68 -14.61 9.15
N GLY A 84 -2.41 -15.90 8.96
CA GLY A 84 -3.39 -16.92 8.59
C GLY A 84 -3.49 -17.18 7.09
N LYS A 85 -4.24 -18.25 6.74
CA LYS A 85 -4.29 -18.83 5.38
C LYS A 85 -4.76 -17.86 4.29
N LYS A 86 -5.71 -16.97 4.58
CA LYS A 86 -6.25 -16.04 3.60
C LYS A 86 -5.18 -15.02 3.15
N PHE A 87 -4.47 -14.43 4.09
CA PHE A 87 -3.37 -13.51 3.80
C PHE A 87 -2.26 -14.20 3.00
N SER A 88 -1.82 -15.37 3.47
CA SER A 88 -0.72 -16.10 2.84
C SER A 88 -1.03 -16.58 1.42
N ALA A 89 -2.30 -16.90 1.12
CA ALA A 89 -2.71 -17.24 -0.23
C ALA A 89 -2.60 -16.05 -1.19
N HIS A 90 -2.94 -14.83 -0.73
CA HIS A 90 -2.81 -13.62 -1.55
C HIS A 90 -1.34 -13.20 -1.75
N THR A 91 -0.49 -13.39 -0.73
CA THR A 91 0.93 -13.02 -0.81
C THR A 91 1.80 -14.08 -1.49
N LEU A 92 1.32 -15.31 -1.63
CA LEU A 92 2.09 -16.42 -2.23
C LEU A 92 2.62 -16.08 -3.62
N LEU A 93 1.82 -15.39 -4.43
CA LEU A 93 2.22 -15.01 -5.79
C LEU A 93 3.45 -14.10 -5.77
N GLY A 94 3.43 -13.05 -4.97
CA GLY A 94 4.56 -12.13 -4.85
C GLY A 94 5.80 -12.81 -4.27
N THR A 95 5.60 -13.67 -3.25
CA THR A 95 6.69 -14.43 -2.62
C THR A 95 7.43 -15.35 -3.61
N LEU A 96 6.74 -15.86 -4.64
CA LEU A 96 7.36 -16.69 -5.66
C LEU A 96 7.82 -15.87 -6.89
N ALA A 97 7.05 -14.85 -7.27
CA ALA A 97 7.34 -14.07 -8.47
C ALA A 97 8.57 -13.17 -8.31
N PHE A 98 8.71 -12.50 -7.17
CA PHE A 98 9.85 -11.60 -6.95
C PHE A 98 11.20 -12.33 -7.01
N PRO A 99 11.47 -13.41 -6.23
CA PRO A 99 12.74 -14.13 -6.34
C PRO A 99 12.99 -14.73 -7.72
N ALA A 100 11.92 -15.15 -8.42
CA ALA A 100 12.06 -15.68 -9.77
C ALA A 100 12.53 -14.59 -10.75
N PHE A 101 11.91 -13.42 -10.75
CA PHE A 101 12.34 -12.29 -11.56
C PHE A 101 13.72 -11.79 -11.15
N TYR A 102 13.98 -11.69 -9.86
CA TYR A 102 15.25 -11.25 -9.31
C TYR A 102 16.41 -12.17 -9.76
N SER A 103 16.29 -13.48 -9.56
CA SER A 103 17.29 -14.45 -10.01
C SER A 103 17.47 -14.43 -11.55
N LEU A 104 16.36 -14.32 -12.30
CA LEU A 104 16.41 -14.23 -13.77
C LEU A 104 17.20 -13.00 -14.22
N LEU A 105 16.91 -11.82 -13.67
CA LEU A 105 17.56 -10.56 -14.05
C LEU A 105 19.04 -10.52 -13.65
N LEU A 106 19.42 -11.02 -12.48
CA LEU A 106 20.81 -11.13 -12.09
C LEU A 106 21.59 -12.07 -13.02
N ARG A 107 21.03 -13.23 -13.36
CA ARG A 107 21.70 -14.23 -14.22
C ARG A 107 21.78 -13.82 -15.69
N THR A 108 20.92 -12.95 -16.15
CA THR A 108 20.96 -12.38 -17.52
C THR A 108 21.89 -11.20 -17.67
N ASN A 109 22.59 -10.79 -16.58
CA ASN A 109 23.53 -9.66 -16.57
C ASN A 109 22.94 -8.39 -17.18
N VAL A 110 21.70 -8.07 -16.86
CA VAL A 110 20.99 -6.88 -17.39
C VAL A 110 21.75 -5.61 -17.10
N TYR A 111 22.46 -5.54 -15.99
CA TYR A 111 23.30 -4.42 -15.59
C TYR A 111 24.41 -4.12 -16.62
N GLU A 112 25.09 -5.16 -17.16
CA GLU A 112 26.08 -5.01 -18.23
C GLU A 112 25.43 -4.73 -19.58
N ALA A 113 24.32 -5.42 -19.89
CA ALA A 113 23.63 -5.30 -21.16
C ALA A 113 23.10 -3.87 -21.42
N TRP A 114 22.73 -3.15 -20.36
CA TRP A 114 22.25 -1.77 -20.46
C TRP A 114 23.37 -0.73 -20.33
N GLY A 115 24.63 -1.15 -20.24
CA GLY A 115 25.77 -0.26 -20.15
C GLY A 115 25.92 0.47 -18.81
N LEU A 116 25.10 0.13 -17.82
CA LEU A 116 25.13 0.76 -16.49
C LEU A 116 26.42 0.43 -15.76
N LYS A 117 26.97 -0.78 -15.95
CA LYS A 117 28.27 -1.17 -15.40
C LYS A 117 29.37 -0.20 -15.81
N ALA A 118 29.51 0.06 -17.10
CA ALA A 118 30.52 0.98 -17.62
C ALA A 118 30.32 2.41 -17.08
N PHE A 119 29.07 2.85 -16.94
CA PHE A 119 28.76 4.16 -16.37
C PHE A 119 29.18 4.26 -14.90
N PHE A 120 28.82 3.30 -14.06
CA PHE A 120 29.13 3.33 -12.63
C PHE A 120 30.61 3.08 -12.35
N GLU A 121 31.29 2.21 -13.11
CA GLU A 121 32.74 1.99 -12.99
C GLU A 121 33.53 3.26 -13.40
N ALA A 122 33.13 3.96 -14.44
CA ALA A 122 33.77 5.22 -14.85
C ALA A 122 33.61 6.36 -13.82
N HIS A 123 32.61 6.24 -12.91
CA HIS A 123 32.31 7.24 -11.89
C HIS A 123 32.36 6.65 -10.47
N SER A 124 33.10 5.57 -10.27
CA SER A 124 33.15 4.82 -9.00
C SER A 124 33.60 5.67 -7.81
N ASP A 125 34.48 6.65 -8.03
CA ASP A 125 34.97 7.55 -6.99
C ASP A 125 34.01 8.70 -6.65
N SER A 126 32.86 8.75 -7.33
CA SER A 126 31.88 9.82 -7.15
C SER A 126 30.77 9.41 -6.19
N VAL A 127 30.66 10.09 -5.06
CA VAL A 127 29.49 9.96 -4.15
C VAL A 127 28.18 10.26 -4.88
N GLY A 128 28.23 11.08 -5.94
CA GLY A 128 27.08 11.41 -6.79
C GLY A 128 26.54 10.20 -7.58
N SER A 129 27.40 9.30 -8.06
CA SER A 129 26.96 8.09 -8.76
C SER A 129 26.21 7.13 -7.85
N LEU A 130 26.72 6.90 -6.64
CA LEU A 130 26.01 6.10 -5.63
C LEU A 130 24.67 6.74 -5.21
N ALA A 131 24.65 8.06 -5.05
CA ALA A 131 23.40 8.77 -4.74
C ALA A 131 22.35 8.64 -5.88
N LEU A 132 22.78 8.69 -7.13
CA LEU A 132 21.90 8.45 -8.28
C LEU A 132 21.39 7.00 -8.30
N ALA A 133 22.26 6.02 -8.05
CA ALA A 133 21.85 4.61 -7.94
C ALA A 133 20.80 4.42 -6.83
N GLY A 134 21.01 5.01 -5.67
CA GLY A 134 20.07 4.98 -4.57
C GLY A 134 18.73 5.64 -4.93
N LEU A 135 18.77 6.83 -5.53
CA LEU A 135 17.57 7.59 -5.90
C LEU A 135 16.72 6.87 -6.96
N PHE A 136 17.33 6.46 -8.07
CA PHE A 136 16.61 5.76 -9.14
C PHE A 136 16.20 4.36 -8.71
N GLY A 137 17.09 3.63 -8.02
CA GLY A 137 16.79 2.32 -7.48
C GLY A 137 15.60 2.40 -6.51
N GLY A 138 15.68 3.24 -5.49
CA GLY A 138 14.59 3.41 -4.52
C GLY A 138 13.29 3.88 -5.16
N GLY A 139 13.35 4.82 -6.12
CA GLY A 139 12.17 5.31 -6.83
C GLY A 139 11.45 4.20 -7.62
N ILE A 140 12.19 3.42 -8.42
CA ILE A 140 11.63 2.30 -9.20
C ILE A 140 11.13 1.19 -8.28
N ALA A 141 11.90 0.85 -7.23
CA ALA A 141 11.47 -0.11 -6.22
C ALA A 141 10.15 0.30 -5.57
N GLY A 142 10.02 1.57 -5.18
CA GLY A 142 8.80 2.11 -4.58
C GLY A 142 7.59 2.08 -5.52
N ILE A 143 7.77 2.31 -6.82
CA ILE A 143 6.72 2.10 -7.82
C ILE A 143 6.32 0.62 -7.86
N GLY A 144 7.28 -0.30 -7.85
CA GLY A 144 7.03 -1.74 -7.81
C GLY A 144 6.23 -2.15 -6.57
N VAL A 145 6.65 -1.71 -5.38
CA VAL A 145 5.94 -1.98 -4.11
C VAL A 145 4.52 -1.40 -4.14
N ALA A 146 4.35 -0.15 -4.61
CA ALA A 146 3.03 0.47 -4.71
C ALA A 146 2.08 -0.32 -5.63
N LEU A 147 2.57 -0.84 -6.76
CA LEU A 147 1.77 -1.66 -7.66
C LEU A 147 1.35 -2.99 -7.02
N THR A 148 2.22 -3.64 -6.25
CA THR A 148 1.85 -4.87 -5.52
C THR A 148 0.75 -4.61 -4.50
N TYR A 149 0.82 -3.49 -3.78
CA TYR A 149 -0.20 -3.10 -2.82
C TYR A 149 -1.54 -2.72 -3.48
N LEU A 150 -1.51 -2.05 -4.64
CA LEU A 150 -2.70 -1.76 -5.44
C LEU A 150 -3.39 -3.02 -5.97
N GLY A 151 -2.63 -4.12 -6.13
CA GLY A 151 -3.12 -5.45 -6.47
C GLY A 151 -3.58 -6.28 -5.27
N ASP A 152 -3.84 -5.68 -4.10
CA ASP A 152 -4.19 -6.39 -2.85
C ASP A 152 -3.17 -7.50 -2.48
N GLY A 153 -1.91 -7.37 -2.92
CA GLY A 153 -0.81 -8.31 -2.69
C GLY A 153 0.34 -7.71 -1.87
N SER A 154 1.41 -8.48 -1.74
CA SER A 154 2.69 -8.08 -1.15
C SER A 154 3.80 -8.77 -1.92
N THR A 155 5.00 -8.22 -1.90
CA THR A 155 6.21 -8.85 -2.46
C THR A 155 6.63 -10.11 -1.71
N GLY A 156 6.06 -10.36 -0.54
CA GLY A 156 6.40 -11.49 0.32
C GLY A 156 7.68 -11.29 1.14
N GLY A 157 8.20 -10.08 1.17
CA GLY A 157 9.42 -9.70 1.87
C GLY A 157 9.20 -9.25 3.32
N THR A 158 9.94 -8.23 3.73
CA THR A 158 9.85 -7.59 5.07
C THR A 158 8.46 -7.04 5.36
N ASP A 159 7.64 -6.79 4.34
CA ASP A 159 6.23 -6.41 4.45
C ASP A 159 5.46 -7.35 5.39
N ILE A 160 5.75 -8.66 5.34
CA ILE A 160 5.10 -9.65 6.21
C ILE A 160 5.38 -9.38 7.68
N LEU A 161 6.62 -8.94 8.01
CA LEU A 161 6.96 -8.54 9.38
C LEU A 161 6.17 -7.29 9.79
N CYS A 162 6.04 -6.31 8.88
CA CYS A 162 5.24 -5.11 9.13
C CYS A 162 3.77 -5.46 9.44
N PHE A 163 3.17 -6.36 8.67
CA PHE A 163 1.80 -6.85 8.93
C PHE A 163 1.68 -7.60 10.26
N ILE A 164 2.70 -8.38 10.65
CA ILE A 164 2.73 -9.06 11.96
C ILE A 164 2.83 -8.02 13.09
N ILE A 165 3.74 -7.05 12.97
CA ILE A 165 3.92 -5.97 13.94
C ILE A 165 2.64 -5.16 14.09
N GLU A 166 1.99 -4.77 12.98
CA GLU A 166 0.71 -4.07 13.01
C GLU A 166 -0.36 -4.87 13.77
N LYS A 167 -0.46 -6.17 13.51
CA LYS A 167 -1.46 -7.02 14.12
C LYS A 167 -1.28 -7.18 15.64
N TYR A 168 -0.04 -7.29 16.12
CA TYR A 168 0.24 -7.61 17.53
C TYR A 168 0.69 -6.41 18.35
N ALA A 169 1.51 -5.52 17.81
CA ALA A 169 2.03 -4.33 18.48
C ALA A 169 1.22 -3.06 18.19
N ARG A 170 0.32 -3.08 17.17
CA ARG A 170 -0.51 -1.93 16.76
C ARG A 170 0.30 -0.72 16.29
N VAL A 171 1.48 -0.97 15.79
CA VAL A 171 2.29 0.00 15.09
C VAL A 171 1.84 -0.04 13.62
N THR A 172 1.67 1.13 13.00
CA THR A 172 1.30 1.21 11.59
C THR A 172 2.36 0.55 10.69
N GLN A 173 1.96 0.06 9.52
CA GLN A 173 2.89 -0.57 8.57
C GLN A 173 4.02 0.40 8.19
N ASP A 174 3.70 1.66 7.94
CA ASP A 174 4.66 2.69 7.55
C ASP A 174 5.76 2.86 8.61
N LEU A 175 5.36 2.97 9.90
CA LEU A 175 6.32 3.16 10.99
C LEU A 175 7.16 1.89 11.23
N SER A 176 6.57 0.70 11.12
CA SER A 176 7.29 -0.56 11.25
C SER A 176 8.24 -0.79 10.07
N GLY A 177 7.84 -0.43 8.84
CA GLY A 177 8.69 -0.46 7.66
C GLY A 177 9.90 0.47 7.81
N MET A 178 9.67 1.74 8.14
CA MET A 178 10.74 2.70 8.41
C MET A 178 11.72 2.23 9.50
N ALA A 179 11.21 1.60 10.56
CA ALA A 179 12.05 1.07 11.63
C ALA A 179 12.92 -0.10 11.15
N LEU A 180 12.35 -1.02 10.35
CA LEU A 180 13.10 -2.13 9.76
C LEU A 180 14.17 -1.63 8.77
N ASP A 181 13.82 -0.70 7.89
CA ASP A 181 14.77 -0.09 6.96
C ASP A 181 15.93 0.58 7.71
N ALA A 182 15.62 1.35 8.76
CA ALA A 182 16.64 1.97 9.59
C ALA A 182 17.58 0.93 10.26
N ILE A 183 17.04 -0.20 10.72
CA ILE A 183 17.84 -1.30 11.29
C ILE A 183 18.78 -1.88 10.23
N PHE A 184 18.30 -2.17 9.02
CA PHE A 184 19.14 -2.69 7.94
C PHE A 184 20.22 -1.70 7.52
N ILE A 185 19.87 -0.43 7.34
CA ILE A 185 20.81 0.64 6.95
C ILE A 185 21.87 0.84 8.04
N LEU A 186 21.50 0.87 9.32
CA LEU A 186 22.46 0.96 10.42
C LEU A 186 23.35 -0.28 10.49
N THR A 187 22.79 -1.47 10.26
CA THR A 187 23.58 -2.70 10.20
C THR A 187 24.61 -2.63 9.08
N SER A 188 24.25 -2.10 7.90
CA SER A 188 25.20 -1.93 6.79
C SER A 188 26.35 -0.99 7.16
N LEU A 189 26.08 0.11 7.88
CA LEU A 189 27.11 1.03 8.35
C LEU A 189 28.12 0.34 9.27
N PHE A 190 27.63 -0.49 10.21
CA PHE A 190 28.53 -1.23 11.11
C PHE A 190 29.33 -2.33 10.38
N CYS A 191 28.72 -2.98 9.41
CA CYS A 191 29.30 -4.08 8.66
C CYS A 191 30.27 -3.60 7.58
N MET A 192 29.85 -2.70 6.73
CA MET A 192 30.60 -2.24 5.56
C MET A 192 31.51 -1.05 5.88
N ARG A 193 31.20 -0.28 6.93
CA ARG A 193 31.92 0.92 7.36
C ARG A 193 32.09 1.97 6.26
N ASP A 194 31.14 2.04 5.35
CA ASP A 194 31.14 2.95 4.22
C ASP A 194 29.98 3.95 4.35
N TRP A 195 30.31 5.23 4.52
CA TRP A 195 29.33 6.30 4.64
C TRP A 195 28.62 6.59 3.31
N GLY A 196 29.32 6.41 2.17
CA GLY A 196 28.72 6.64 0.84
C GLY A 196 27.60 5.66 0.56
N LEU A 197 27.82 4.37 0.83
CA LEU A 197 26.82 3.32 0.71
C LEU A 197 25.64 3.55 1.67
N THR A 198 25.93 3.92 2.91
CA THR A 198 24.89 4.19 3.91
C THR A 198 23.98 5.36 3.51
N MET A 199 24.60 6.49 3.07
CA MET A 199 23.83 7.65 2.61
C MET A 199 22.99 7.33 1.36
N SER A 200 23.51 6.52 0.46
CA SER A 200 22.79 6.05 -0.71
C SER A 200 21.62 5.14 -0.34
N GLY A 201 21.78 4.30 0.67
CA GLY A 201 20.72 3.47 1.23
C GLY A 201 19.59 4.31 1.85
N ILE A 202 19.93 5.34 2.64
CA ILE A 202 18.96 6.30 3.19
C ILE A 202 18.20 6.99 2.05
N LEU A 203 18.92 7.47 1.04
CA LEU A 203 18.31 8.15 -0.11
C LEU A 203 17.38 7.21 -0.89
N SER A 204 17.78 5.95 -1.06
CA SER A 204 16.98 4.91 -1.70
C SER A 204 15.69 4.62 -0.91
N SER A 205 15.77 4.43 0.41
CA SER A 205 14.61 4.20 1.26
C SER A 205 13.64 5.40 1.25
N LEU A 206 14.16 6.63 1.29
CA LEU A 206 13.35 7.84 1.16
C LEU A 206 12.65 7.94 -0.19
N ALA A 207 13.37 7.68 -1.29
CA ALA A 207 12.79 7.69 -2.63
C ALA A 207 11.69 6.63 -2.80
N CYS A 208 11.92 5.43 -2.24
CA CYS A 208 10.94 4.36 -2.20
C CYS A 208 9.68 4.79 -1.43
N ALA A 209 9.83 5.32 -0.22
CA ALA A 209 8.72 5.79 0.60
C ALA A 209 7.89 6.88 -0.08
N VAL A 210 8.55 7.83 -0.75
CA VAL A 210 7.87 8.89 -1.53
C VAL A 210 7.08 8.29 -2.69
N ALA A 211 7.68 7.36 -3.46
CA ALA A 211 7.01 6.71 -4.58
C ALA A 211 5.77 5.91 -4.13
N VAL A 212 5.91 5.12 -3.06
CA VAL A 212 4.80 4.38 -2.47
C VAL A 212 3.69 5.32 -2.01
N ARG A 213 4.03 6.40 -1.30
CA ARG A 213 3.06 7.38 -0.84
C ARG A 213 2.32 8.06 -1.97
N LEU A 214 3.00 8.42 -3.04
CA LEU A 214 2.39 9.10 -4.19
C LEU A 214 1.44 8.19 -4.98
N LEU A 215 1.73 6.90 -5.07
CA LEU A 215 0.96 5.97 -5.90
C LEU A 215 -0.09 5.20 -5.11
N TYR A 216 0.28 4.65 -3.96
CA TYR A 216 -0.60 3.76 -3.19
C TYR A 216 -1.46 4.52 -2.18
N VAL A 217 -0.84 5.36 -1.33
CA VAL A 217 -1.57 6.05 -0.25
C VAL A 217 -2.56 7.03 -0.86
N LYS A 218 -2.13 7.81 -1.87
CA LYS A 218 -3.01 8.78 -2.54
C LYS A 218 -4.19 8.14 -3.27
N ALA A 219 -4.03 6.93 -3.80
CA ALA A 219 -5.09 6.21 -4.50
C ALA A 219 -6.15 5.63 -3.55
N ASN A 220 -5.77 5.35 -2.31
CA ASN A 220 -6.66 4.76 -1.30
C ASN A 220 -7.18 5.76 -0.25
N ASP A 221 -6.85 7.04 -0.41
CA ASP A 221 -7.33 8.08 0.50
C ASP A 221 -8.85 8.20 0.46
N SER A 222 -9.50 7.98 1.60
CA SER A 222 -10.90 8.29 1.78
C SER A 222 -11.07 9.79 2.00
N VAL A 223 -12.10 10.35 1.42
CA VAL A 223 -12.42 11.77 1.52
C VAL A 223 -13.88 11.97 1.93
N VAL A 224 -14.16 13.05 2.63
CA VAL A 224 -15.50 13.54 2.82
C VAL A 224 -15.77 14.60 1.75
N CYS A 225 -16.81 14.40 0.98
CA CYS A 225 -17.33 15.37 0.04
C CYS A 225 -18.54 16.09 0.65
N HIS A 226 -18.55 17.42 0.58
CA HIS A 226 -19.69 18.24 0.90
C HIS A 226 -20.11 18.98 -0.37
N VAL A 227 -21.34 18.77 -0.79
CA VAL A 227 -21.90 19.38 -1.99
C VAL A 227 -23.10 20.25 -1.60
N ILE A 228 -23.03 21.54 -1.91
CA ILE A 228 -24.12 22.48 -1.77
C ILE A 228 -24.61 22.77 -3.19
N THR A 229 -25.81 22.31 -3.54
CA THR A 229 -26.35 22.37 -4.90
C THR A 229 -27.84 22.63 -4.87
N GLU A 230 -28.34 23.25 -5.90
CA GLU A 230 -29.79 23.36 -6.15
C GLU A 230 -30.32 22.08 -6.84
N GLN A 231 -29.46 21.32 -7.50
CA GLN A 231 -29.77 20.03 -8.16
C GLN A 231 -29.57 18.82 -7.21
N PHE A 232 -30.10 18.96 -5.99
CA PHE A 232 -29.90 17.99 -4.92
C PHE A 232 -30.22 16.54 -5.33
N GLU A 233 -31.39 16.31 -5.96
CA GLU A 233 -31.84 14.95 -6.27
C GLU A 233 -30.94 14.25 -7.29
N LEU A 234 -30.43 14.99 -8.27
CA LEU A 234 -29.52 14.46 -9.29
C LEU A 234 -28.18 14.07 -8.68
N VAL A 235 -27.61 14.96 -7.86
CA VAL A 235 -26.34 14.70 -7.20
C VAL A 235 -26.43 13.57 -6.19
N ASN A 236 -27.48 13.57 -5.36
CA ASN A 236 -27.72 12.51 -4.39
C ASN A 236 -27.96 11.15 -5.09
N GLY A 237 -28.77 11.14 -6.14
CA GLY A 237 -29.00 9.94 -6.95
C GLY A 237 -27.75 9.40 -7.62
N PHE A 238 -26.84 10.26 -8.10
CA PHE A 238 -25.57 9.84 -8.67
C PHE A 238 -24.68 9.17 -7.61
N ILE A 239 -24.55 9.76 -6.42
CA ILE A 239 -23.75 9.19 -5.33
C ILE A 239 -24.30 7.82 -4.90
N GLN A 240 -25.62 7.71 -4.71
CA GLN A 240 -26.24 6.47 -4.23
C GLN A 240 -26.28 5.37 -5.28
N ASN A 241 -26.70 5.70 -6.52
CA ASN A 241 -26.99 4.70 -7.54
C ASN A 241 -25.79 4.36 -8.44
N ARG A 242 -24.87 5.31 -8.64
CA ARG A 242 -23.71 5.11 -9.52
C ARG A 242 -22.44 4.80 -8.73
N LEU A 243 -22.15 5.60 -7.70
CA LEU A 243 -20.98 5.40 -6.87
C LEU A 243 -21.22 4.37 -5.75
N GLY A 244 -22.48 4.10 -5.38
CA GLY A 244 -22.84 3.09 -4.39
C GLY A 244 -22.56 3.50 -2.94
N HIS A 245 -22.43 4.81 -2.67
CA HIS A 245 -22.16 5.33 -1.33
C HIS A 245 -23.41 5.89 -0.66
N GLY A 246 -23.45 5.74 0.68
CA GLY A 246 -24.46 6.37 1.50
C GLY A 246 -24.24 7.88 1.59
N THR A 247 -25.33 8.64 1.67
CA THR A 247 -25.31 10.09 1.81
C THR A 247 -25.96 10.52 3.11
N THR A 248 -25.48 11.63 3.67
CA THR A 248 -26.14 12.34 4.78
C THR A 248 -26.53 13.72 4.29
N VAL A 249 -27.82 14.04 4.41
CA VAL A 249 -28.34 15.37 4.06
C VAL A 249 -28.35 16.24 5.31
N ILE A 250 -27.75 17.42 5.19
CA ILE A 250 -27.74 18.42 6.24
C ILE A 250 -28.53 19.62 5.72
N GLU A 251 -29.58 19.98 6.42
CA GLU A 251 -30.35 21.18 6.13
C GLU A 251 -29.72 22.40 6.78
N GLY A 252 -29.64 23.47 6.01
CA GLY A 252 -29.01 24.71 6.45
C GLY A 252 -29.57 25.90 5.68
N SER A 253 -29.18 27.10 6.06
CA SER A 253 -29.54 28.33 5.37
C SER A 253 -28.29 29.09 4.91
N SER A 254 -28.42 29.80 3.78
CA SER A 254 -27.38 30.69 3.28
C SER A 254 -27.21 31.88 4.22
N GLY A 255 -26.02 32.08 4.76
CA GLY A 255 -25.73 33.21 5.64
C GLY A 255 -25.88 34.57 5.00
N ARG A 256 -25.85 34.66 3.66
CA ARG A 256 -26.03 35.92 2.91
C ARG A 256 -27.49 36.21 2.57
N SER A 257 -28.26 35.19 2.13
CA SER A 257 -29.60 35.36 1.57
C SER A 257 -30.71 34.81 2.46
N GLY A 258 -30.40 34.07 3.51
CA GLY A 258 -31.37 33.36 4.35
C GLY A 258 -32.10 32.20 3.64
N LYS A 259 -31.82 31.93 2.37
CA LYS A 259 -32.46 30.84 1.64
C LYS A 259 -32.08 29.48 2.22
N GLU A 260 -33.04 28.58 2.35
CA GLU A 260 -32.78 27.18 2.70
C GLU A 260 -31.93 26.51 1.65
N ARG A 261 -30.96 25.72 2.11
CA ARG A 261 -30.05 24.92 1.26
C ARG A 261 -29.85 23.55 1.86
N LYS A 262 -29.70 22.56 1.00
CA LYS A 262 -29.36 21.20 1.38
C LYS A 262 -27.88 20.94 1.08
N ILE A 263 -27.16 20.37 2.04
CA ILE A 263 -25.77 19.94 1.90
C ILE A 263 -25.77 18.43 1.84
N VAL A 264 -25.32 17.88 0.73
CA VAL A 264 -25.09 16.43 0.59
C VAL A 264 -23.68 16.15 1.11
N ARG A 265 -23.61 15.34 2.15
CA ARG A 265 -22.35 14.84 2.70
C ARG A 265 -22.21 13.37 2.37
N ALA A 266 -21.11 12.98 1.73
CA ALA A 266 -20.77 11.59 1.45
C ALA A 266 -19.31 11.31 1.73
N VAL A 267 -19.00 10.08 2.12
CA VAL A 267 -17.63 9.57 2.23
C VAL A 267 -17.41 8.64 1.06
N MET A 268 -16.30 8.79 0.36
CA MET A 268 -15.94 8.00 -0.82
C MET A 268 -14.41 7.97 -1.00
N TYR A 269 -13.92 7.21 -1.96
CA TYR A 269 -12.52 7.27 -2.35
C TYR A 269 -12.25 8.51 -3.22
N ARG A 270 -10.98 8.95 -3.25
CA ARG A 270 -10.60 10.19 -3.93
C ARG A 270 -10.86 10.17 -5.44
N ASP A 271 -10.63 9.05 -6.11
CA ASP A 271 -10.94 8.85 -7.53
C ASP A 271 -12.45 8.99 -7.82
N GLU A 272 -13.29 8.45 -6.97
CA GLU A 272 -14.74 8.59 -7.06
C GLU A 272 -15.21 10.04 -6.82
N ALA A 273 -14.49 10.77 -5.95
CA ALA A 273 -14.76 12.20 -5.72
C ALA A 273 -14.40 13.06 -6.94
N ASP A 274 -13.38 12.68 -7.72
CA ASP A 274 -13.04 13.34 -8.99
C ASP A 274 -14.11 13.07 -10.05
N ASP A 275 -14.68 11.87 -10.10
CA ASP A 275 -15.85 11.56 -10.96
C ASP A 275 -17.09 12.36 -10.54
N LEU A 276 -17.36 12.44 -9.23
CA LEU A 276 -18.44 13.26 -8.68
C LEU A 276 -18.27 14.73 -9.05
N LYS A 277 -17.06 15.28 -8.90
CA LYS A 277 -16.73 16.65 -9.28
C LYS A 277 -17.02 16.92 -10.76
N SER A 278 -16.64 15.99 -11.62
CA SER A 278 -16.90 16.08 -13.07
C SER A 278 -18.40 16.05 -13.38
N TYR A 279 -19.17 15.20 -12.66
CA TYR A 279 -20.62 15.14 -12.81
C TYR A 279 -21.31 16.43 -12.34
N ILE A 280 -20.90 16.97 -11.17
CA ILE A 280 -21.44 18.22 -10.64
C ILE A 280 -21.21 19.38 -11.61
N ALA A 281 -20.02 19.49 -12.19
CA ALA A 281 -19.71 20.54 -13.17
C ALA A 281 -20.61 20.52 -14.41
N MET A 282 -21.17 19.35 -14.77
CA MET A 282 -22.11 19.22 -15.89
C MET A 282 -23.56 19.55 -15.49
N VAL A 283 -23.95 19.24 -14.25
CA VAL A 283 -25.35 19.31 -13.81
C VAL A 283 -25.67 20.65 -13.13
N ASP A 284 -24.74 21.18 -12.34
CA ASP A 284 -24.87 22.42 -11.60
C ASP A 284 -23.50 23.11 -11.48
N PRO A 285 -23.11 23.92 -12.47
CA PRO A 285 -21.84 24.64 -12.44
C PRO A 285 -21.70 25.65 -11.29
N ASP A 286 -22.83 26.09 -10.70
CA ASP A 286 -22.86 27.02 -9.57
C ASP A 286 -22.82 26.33 -8.20
N ALA A 287 -22.76 24.99 -8.18
CA ALA A 287 -22.67 24.21 -6.96
C ALA A 287 -21.34 24.48 -6.25
N PHE A 288 -21.37 24.47 -4.92
CA PHE A 288 -20.17 24.56 -4.10
C PHE A 288 -19.79 23.16 -3.62
N PHE A 289 -18.59 22.74 -4.02
CA PHE A 289 -18.03 21.42 -3.72
C PHE A 289 -16.75 21.51 -2.92
N THR A 290 -16.71 20.84 -1.76
CA THR A 290 -15.52 20.76 -0.93
C THR A 290 -15.13 19.31 -0.68
N ILE A 291 -13.82 19.05 -0.70
CA ILE A 291 -13.23 17.74 -0.38
C ILE A 291 -12.35 17.92 0.85
N THR A 292 -12.55 17.09 1.85
CA THR A 292 -11.71 17.02 3.05
C THR A 292 -11.11 15.62 3.14
N ALA A 293 -9.78 15.52 3.19
CA ALA A 293 -9.11 14.24 3.42
C ALA A 293 -9.45 13.69 4.81
N LEU A 294 -9.59 12.39 4.92
CA LEU A 294 -9.83 11.69 6.18
C LEU A 294 -8.59 10.89 6.54
N ASP A 295 -8.16 11.03 7.78
CA ASP A 295 -7.07 10.22 8.32
C ASP A 295 -7.50 8.77 8.56
N GLU A 296 -8.77 8.56 8.94
CA GLU A 296 -9.33 7.22 9.17
C GLU A 296 -10.83 7.21 8.88
N THR A 297 -11.28 6.17 8.18
CA THR A 297 -12.71 5.90 7.96
C THR A 297 -13.04 4.50 8.42
N THR A 298 -13.92 4.39 9.42
CA THR A 298 -14.39 3.11 9.92
C THR A 298 -15.90 3.03 9.76
N GLY A 299 -16.39 2.01 9.08
CA GLY A 299 -17.81 1.81 8.85
C GLY A 299 -18.10 0.84 7.70
N ARG A 300 -19.40 0.68 7.39
CA ARG A 300 -19.86 -0.19 6.31
C ARG A 300 -19.43 0.40 4.95
N GLY A 301 -18.80 -0.41 4.12
CA GLY A 301 -18.25 0.04 2.82
C GLY A 301 -16.78 0.49 2.89
N PHE A 302 -16.25 0.69 4.10
CA PHE A 302 -14.87 1.04 4.41
C PHE A 302 -14.27 0.01 5.37
N SER A 303 -13.31 0.42 6.20
CA SER A 303 -12.74 -0.46 7.23
C SER A 303 -13.81 -0.93 8.23
N PRO A 304 -14.04 -2.24 8.40
CA PRO A 304 -15.07 -2.73 9.30
C PRO A 304 -14.71 -2.42 10.76
N TRP A 305 -15.72 -2.17 11.60
CA TRP A 305 -15.54 -2.02 13.03
C TRP A 305 -14.89 -3.28 13.63
N ARG A 306 -13.62 -3.19 14.01
CA ARG A 306 -12.90 -4.28 14.67
C ARG A 306 -13.06 -4.15 16.19
N SER A 307 -14.09 -4.76 16.77
CA SER A 307 -14.18 -4.93 18.22
C SER A 307 -13.39 -6.19 18.63
N SER A 308 -12.14 -6.05 19.07
CA SER A 308 -11.45 -7.18 19.68
C SER A 308 -11.92 -7.38 21.12
N ALA A 309 -11.97 -8.66 21.58
CA ALA A 309 -12.27 -8.99 22.98
C ALA A 309 -11.33 -8.26 23.98
N TRP A 310 -10.12 -7.94 23.55
CA TRP A 310 -9.15 -7.16 24.31
C TRP A 310 -9.56 -5.68 24.46
N ASN A 311 -10.08 -5.03 23.39
CA ASN A 311 -10.57 -3.65 23.44
C ASN A 311 -11.78 -3.56 24.39
N ARG A 312 -12.65 -4.55 24.36
CA ARG A 312 -13.81 -4.64 25.26
C ARG A 312 -13.35 -4.73 26.72
N LYS A 313 -12.40 -5.62 27.05
CA LYS A 313 -11.82 -5.74 28.40
C LYS A 313 -11.11 -4.46 28.85
N ARG A 314 -10.42 -3.76 27.96
CA ARG A 314 -9.75 -2.49 28.25
C ARG A 314 -10.76 -1.38 28.55
N LEU A 315 -11.83 -1.24 27.76
CA LEU A 315 -12.88 -0.24 27.98
C LEU A 315 -13.65 -0.50 29.26
N LEU A 316 -13.98 -1.76 29.56
CA LEU A 316 -14.58 -2.16 30.84
C LEU A 316 -13.70 -1.78 32.04
N ARG A 317 -12.37 -2.05 31.96
CA ARG A 317 -11.44 -1.73 33.05
C ARG A 317 -11.22 -0.22 33.21
N LYS A 318 -11.16 0.53 32.10
CA LYS A 318 -10.80 1.96 32.12
C LYS A 318 -12.00 2.87 32.40
N TYR A 319 -13.17 2.51 31.92
CA TYR A 319 -14.34 3.38 31.94
C TYR A 319 -15.57 2.76 32.59
N GLY A 320 -15.52 1.50 33.04
CA GLY A 320 -16.66 0.80 33.65
C GLY A 320 -17.85 0.59 32.71
N VAL A 321 -17.65 0.71 31.39
CA VAL A 321 -18.72 0.63 30.40
C VAL A 321 -19.04 -0.83 30.10
N GLU A 322 -20.23 -1.29 30.47
CA GLU A 322 -20.75 -2.60 30.08
C GLU A 322 -21.34 -2.54 28.66
N ILE A 323 -20.67 -3.19 27.69
CA ILE A 323 -21.10 -3.20 26.29
C ILE A 323 -21.95 -4.46 26.07
N LYS A 324 -23.25 -4.29 25.87
CA LYS A 324 -24.14 -5.39 25.45
C LYS A 324 -23.75 -5.86 24.06
N GLU A 325 -23.57 -7.16 23.87
CA GLU A 325 -23.37 -7.75 22.55
C GLU A 325 -24.61 -7.53 21.67
N ARG A 326 -24.45 -6.86 20.55
CA ARG A 326 -25.42 -6.93 19.47
C ARG A 326 -25.35 -8.31 18.81
N LYS A 327 -26.38 -9.08 18.93
CA LYS A 327 -26.47 -10.49 18.48
C LYS A 327 -26.48 -10.67 16.96
N ASN A 328 -26.31 -9.81 16.15
CA ASN A 328 -26.15 -9.86 14.69
C ASN A 328 -26.37 -8.47 14.09
N PRO A 329 -25.32 -7.71 13.76
CA PRO A 329 -25.51 -6.40 13.14
C PRO A 329 -26.09 -6.47 11.72
N ASP A 330 -26.13 -7.64 11.10
CA ASP A 330 -26.58 -7.82 9.72
C ASP A 330 -28.07 -8.21 9.59
N ALA A 331 -28.71 -8.70 10.67
CA ALA A 331 -30.10 -9.15 10.65
C ALA A 331 -31.13 -8.00 10.46
N GLU A 332 -30.82 -6.80 10.94
CA GLU A 332 -31.72 -5.63 10.81
C GLU A 332 -31.80 -5.06 9.39
N PHE A 333 -30.84 -5.39 8.52
CA PHE A 333 -30.81 -4.88 7.14
C PHE A 333 -31.29 -5.89 6.11
N GLU A 334 -31.27 -7.18 6.42
CA GLU A 334 -31.97 -8.18 5.59
C GLU A 334 -33.48 -7.96 5.60
N ASP A 335 -34.04 -7.51 6.73
CA ASP A 335 -35.46 -7.19 6.85
C ASP A 335 -35.84 -5.89 6.10
N LEU A 336 -34.96 -4.91 6.01
CA LEU A 336 -35.22 -3.66 5.25
C LEU A 336 -35.12 -3.86 3.74
N ASP A 337 -34.18 -4.68 3.26
CA ASP A 337 -34.07 -5.04 1.84
C ASP A 337 -35.25 -5.91 1.38
N GLN A 338 -35.77 -6.81 2.24
CA GLN A 338 -36.94 -7.61 1.91
C GLN A 338 -38.25 -6.79 1.91
N ASN A 339 -38.35 -5.77 2.76
CA ASN A 339 -39.52 -4.90 2.78
C ASN A 339 -39.56 -3.87 1.63
N GLN A 340 -38.38 -3.49 1.08
CA GLN A 340 -38.32 -2.65 -0.13
C GLN A 340 -38.51 -3.43 -1.43
N LEU A 341 -38.33 -4.75 -1.42
CA LEU A 341 -38.60 -5.61 -2.57
C LEU A 341 -40.06 -6.04 -2.67
N ASN A 342 -40.85 -5.86 -1.60
CA ASN A 342 -42.27 -6.24 -1.52
C ASN A 342 -43.21 -5.03 -1.52
N SER A 343 -42.71 -3.82 -1.67
CA SER A 343 -43.49 -2.57 -1.88
C SER A 343 -43.26 -2.03 -3.29
#